data_cda7906f6d2e14f294e0a07dc6eafa72
#
_entry.id   cda7906f6d2e14f294e0a07dc6eafa72
#
_cell.length_a   1.000
_cell.length_b   1.000
_cell.length_c   1.000
_cell.angle_alpha   90.00
_cell.angle_beta   90.00
_cell.angle_gamma   90.00
#
_symmetry.space_group_name_H-M   'P 1'
#
loop_
_entity.id
_entity.type
_entity.pdbx_description
1 polymer ?
#
loop_
_entity_poly.entity_id
_entity_poly.type
_entity_poly.pdbx_seq_one_letter_code
_entity_poly.pdbx_strand_id
1 'polypeptide(L)'
;MNIQKMMQDAQQMQEKLQRHMAEMRIEATAGGGTVYVTVTGNKQLISIRIDPAAKDDMEMLQDMIVAAINDAHRRVDEALAGQMQNMMGDMGLPR
;
A
#
# COMPACT_ATOMS: atom_id res chain seq x y z
N MET A 1 -10.62 28.56 -23.31
CA MET A 1 -10.23 27.36 -22.61
C MET A 1 -9.02 26.71 -23.30
N ASN A 2 -7.93 26.54 -22.60
CA ASN A 2 -6.72 26.01 -23.21
C ASN A 2 -6.60 24.50 -22.93
N ILE A 3 -6.90 23.70 -23.96
CA ILE A 3 -6.92 22.24 -23.86
C ILE A 3 -5.52 21.70 -23.54
N GLN A 4 -4.47 22.30 -24.14
CA GLN A 4 -3.09 21.88 -23.89
C GLN A 4 -2.71 22.06 -22.42
N LYS A 5 -3.09 23.18 -21.83
CA LYS A 5 -2.82 23.44 -20.43
C LYS A 5 -3.55 22.45 -19.52
N MET A 6 -4.82 22.16 -19.87
CA MET A 6 -5.61 21.18 -19.12
C MET A 6 -4.97 19.79 -19.17
N MET A 7 -4.44 19.39 -20.33
CA MET A 7 -3.76 18.12 -20.49
C MET A 7 -2.46 18.07 -19.68
N GLN A 8 -1.69 19.16 -19.68
CA GLN A 8 -0.47 19.27 -18.89
C GLN A 8 -0.77 19.19 -17.40
N ASP A 9 -1.81 19.89 -16.95
CA ASP A 9 -2.21 19.87 -15.54
C ASP A 9 -2.64 18.46 -15.11
N ALA A 10 -3.38 17.77 -15.98
CA ALA A 10 -3.81 16.39 -15.71
C ALA A 10 -2.63 15.44 -15.61
N GLN A 11 -1.63 15.58 -16.51
CA GLN A 11 -0.42 14.77 -16.47
C GLN A 11 0.37 15.02 -15.20
N GLN A 12 0.54 16.28 -14.80
CA GLN A 12 1.24 16.63 -13.57
C GLN A 12 0.54 16.05 -12.35
N MET A 13 -0.78 16.10 -12.32
CA MET A 13 -1.58 15.54 -11.24
C MET A 13 -1.38 14.04 -11.14
N GLN A 14 -1.39 13.35 -12.29
CA GLN A 14 -1.17 11.91 -12.36
C GLN A 14 0.22 11.54 -11.88
N GLU A 15 1.24 12.30 -12.29
CA GLU A 15 2.61 12.07 -11.85
C GLU A 15 2.77 12.26 -10.34
N LYS A 16 2.13 13.30 -9.79
CA LYS A 16 2.14 13.55 -8.35
C LYS A 16 1.49 12.41 -7.59
N LEU A 17 0.35 11.91 -8.09
CA LEU A 17 -0.35 10.80 -7.46
C LEU A 17 0.49 9.54 -7.48
N GLN A 18 1.10 9.21 -8.62
CA GLN A 18 1.98 8.04 -8.74
C GLN A 18 3.16 8.15 -7.80
N ARG A 19 3.76 9.32 -7.69
CA ARG A 19 4.89 9.55 -6.79
C ARG A 19 4.46 9.40 -5.34
N HIS A 20 3.32 9.97 -4.99
CA HIS A 20 2.78 9.85 -3.65
C HIS A 20 2.55 8.38 -3.27
N MET A 21 1.95 7.60 -4.18
CA MET A 21 1.72 6.19 -3.96
C MET A 21 3.02 5.40 -3.84
N ALA A 22 4.02 5.74 -4.66
CA ALA A 22 5.32 5.09 -4.61
C ALA A 22 6.07 5.37 -3.30
N GLU A 23 5.82 6.51 -2.67
CA GLU A 23 6.45 6.91 -1.42
C GLU A 23 5.71 6.38 -0.18
N MET A 24 4.47 5.92 -0.34
CA MET A 24 3.71 5.35 0.78
C MET A 24 4.39 4.08 1.28
N ARG A 25 4.36 3.90 2.60
CA ARG A 25 4.90 2.71 3.26
C ARG A 25 3.82 2.10 4.12
N ILE A 26 3.38 0.92 3.71
CA ILE A 26 2.36 0.13 4.40
C ILE A 26 3.03 -1.11 4.94
N GLU A 27 2.83 -1.37 6.22
CA GLU A 27 3.49 -2.47 6.92
C GLU A 27 2.47 -3.51 7.36
N ALA A 28 2.87 -4.77 7.35
CA ALA A 28 2.05 -5.87 7.86
C ALA A 28 2.95 -6.94 8.45
N THR A 29 2.38 -7.72 9.35
CA THR A 29 3.11 -8.80 10.02
C THR A 29 2.28 -10.09 9.99
N ALA A 30 2.95 -11.19 10.20
CA ALA A 30 2.32 -12.49 10.42
C ALA A 30 3.08 -13.25 11.50
N GLY A 31 2.38 -14.17 12.17
CA GLY A 31 2.98 -14.99 13.22
C GLY A 31 3.44 -14.19 14.43
N GLY A 32 2.71 -13.16 14.81
CA GLY A 32 3.07 -12.35 15.96
C GLY A 32 4.34 -11.52 15.78
N GLY A 33 4.68 -11.18 14.53
CA GLY A 33 5.87 -10.41 14.21
C GLY A 33 7.03 -11.26 13.72
N THR A 34 6.81 -12.55 13.51
CA THR A 34 7.83 -13.44 12.95
C THR A 34 8.22 -13.02 11.53
N VAL A 35 7.24 -12.61 10.73
CA VAL A 35 7.46 -12.06 9.40
C VAL A 35 6.90 -10.64 9.36
N TYR A 36 7.70 -9.73 8.83
CA TYR A 36 7.38 -8.31 8.75
C TYR A 36 7.64 -7.84 7.34
N VAL A 37 6.62 -7.30 6.67
CA VAL A 37 6.73 -6.84 5.28
C VAL A 37 6.39 -5.36 5.17
N THR A 38 7.00 -4.71 4.18
CA THR A 38 6.72 -3.32 3.84
C THR A 38 6.42 -3.24 2.35
N VAL A 39 5.29 -2.61 1.99
CA VAL A 39 4.89 -2.41 0.60
C VAL A 39 4.59 -0.94 0.35
N THR A 40 4.60 -0.54 -0.93
CA THR A 40 4.18 0.79 -1.35
C THR A 40 2.68 0.84 -1.59
N GLY A 41 2.16 2.06 -1.85
CA GLY A 41 0.77 2.24 -2.27
C GLY A 41 0.44 1.59 -3.61
N ASN A 42 1.46 1.26 -4.40
CA ASN A 42 1.32 0.50 -5.64
C ASN A 42 1.44 -1.01 -5.43
N LYS A 43 1.44 -1.46 -4.18
CA LYS A 43 1.57 -2.87 -3.81
C LYS A 43 2.92 -3.48 -4.15
N GLN A 44 3.94 -2.64 -4.34
CA GLN A 44 5.29 -3.12 -4.55
C GLN A 44 5.90 -3.53 -3.22
N LEU A 45 6.44 -4.74 -3.16
CA LEU A 45 7.13 -5.22 -1.96
C LEU A 45 8.51 -4.59 -1.88
N ILE A 46 8.77 -3.88 -0.78
CA ILE A 46 10.04 -3.17 -0.55
C ILE A 46 10.99 -4.03 0.27
N SER A 47 10.48 -4.67 1.32
CA SER A 47 11.33 -5.44 2.23
C SER A 47 10.54 -6.51 2.95
N ILE A 48 11.26 -7.56 3.32
CA ILE A 48 10.77 -8.62 4.21
C ILE A 48 11.81 -8.77 5.32
N ARG A 49 11.35 -8.79 6.57
CA ARG A 49 12.19 -9.16 7.72
C ARG A 49 11.61 -10.40 8.35
N ILE A 50 12.48 -11.33 8.68
CA ILE A 50 12.12 -12.63 9.22
C ILE A 50 12.90 -12.86 10.50
N ASP A 51 12.19 -13.25 11.56
CA ASP A 51 12.84 -13.64 12.81
C ASP A 51 13.67 -14.92 12.55
N PRO A 52 14.98 -14.91 12.89
CA PRO A 52 15.82 -16.09 12.67
C PRO A 52 15.30 -17.36 13.33
N ALA A 53 14.51 -17.26 14.38
CA ALA A 53 13.92 -18.43 15.03
C ALA A 53 12.99 -19.22 14.11
N ALA A 54 12.48 -18.60 13.04
CA ALA A 54 11.57 -19.25 12.09
C ALA A 54 12.30 -20.17 11.11
N LYS A 55 13.64 -20.15 11.08
CA LYS A 55 14.43 -20.91 10.11
C LYS A 55 14.23 -22.43 10.22
N ASP A 56 13.81 -22.93 11.38
CA ASP A 56 13.68 -24.35 11.63
C ASP A 56 12.34 -24.93 11.13
N ASP A 57 11.40 -24.07 10.70
CA ASP A 57 10.12 -24.51 10.15
C ASP A 57 9.84 -23.76 8.85
N MET A 58 10.35 -24.30 7.77
CA MET A 58 10.27 -23.67 6.45
C MET A 58 8.85 -23.61 5.91
N GLU A 59 8.04 -24.64 6.14
CA GLU A 59 6.63 -24.66 5.70
C GLU A 59 5.83 -23.56 6.37
N MET A 60 5.96 -23.45 7.68
CA MET A 60 5.28 -22.41 8.44
C MET A 60 5.75 -21.04 7.98
N LEU A 61 7.06 -20.86 7.74
CA LEU A 61 7.63 -19.61 7.28
C LEU A 61 7.04 -19.19 5.93
N GLN A 62 6.92 -20.13 4.98
CA GLN A 62 6.32 -19.86 3.68
C GLN A 62 4.89 -19.37 3.82
N ASP A 63 4.11 -20.02 4.65
CA ASP A 63 2.70 -19.63 4.88
C ASP A 63 2.61 -18.25 5.53
N MET A 64 3.50 -17.93 6.46
CA MET A 64 3.54 -16.62 7.09
C MET A 64 3.91 -15.52 6.11
N ILE A 65 4.84 -15.77 5.19
CA ILE A 65 5.22 -14.79 4.17
C ILE A 65 4.02 -14.49 3.27
N VAL A 66 3.33 -15.51 2.82
CA VAL A 66 2.12 -15.33 2.00
C VAL A 66 1.06 -14.53 2.76
N ALA A 67 0.82 -14.88 4.02
CA ALA A 67 -0.18 -14.20 4.84
C ALA A 67 0.18 -12.73 5.05
N ALA A 68 1.46 -12.43 5.33
CA ALA A 68 1.92 -11.07 5.57
C ALA A 68 1.77 -10.20 4.32
N ILE A 69 2.16 -10.73 3.16
CA ILE A 69 2.07 -10.00 1.89
C ILE A 69 0.61 -9.74 1.52
N ASN A 70 -0.25 -10.74 1.66
CA ASN A 70 -1.68 -10.58 1.37
C ASN A 70 -2.33 -9.58 2.30
N ASP A 71 -1.96 -9.60 3.59
CA ASP A 71 -2.46 -8.62 4.55
C ASP A 71 -1.99 -7.20 4.21
N ALA A 72 -0.72 -7.06 3.80
CA ALA A 72 -0.18 -5.77 3.37
C ALA A 72 -0.96 -5.21 2.18
N HIS A 73 -1.24 -6.04 1.18
CA HIS A 73 -2.02 -5.62 0.01
C HIS A 73 -3.42 -5.18 0.38
N ARG A 74 -4.07 -5.90 1.30
CA ARG A 74 -5.39 -5.52 1.79
C ARG A 74 -5.34 -4.17 2.51
N ARG A 75 -4.30 -3.92 3.31
CA ARG A 75 -4.11 -2.64 4.00
C ARG A 75 -3.89 -1.48 3.03
N VAL A 76 -3.22 -1.73 1.90
CA VAL A 76 -3.12 -0.73 0.84
C VAL A 76 -4.50 -0.36 0.31
N ASP A 77 -5.32 -1.37 0.01
CA ASP A 77 -6.67 -1.13 -0.51
C ASP A 77 -7.53 -0.36 0.50
N GLU A 78 -7.44 -0.70 1.78
CA GLU A 78 -8.14 0.00 2.85
C GLU A 78 -7.69 1.45 2.98
N ALA A 79 -6.38 1.69 2.90
CA ALA A 79 -5.83 3.04 3.00
C ALA A 79 -6.30 3.92 1.84
N LEU A 80 -6.29 3.39 0.62
CA LEU A 80 -6.74 4.12 -0.55
C LEU A 80 -8.25 4.38 -0.50
N ALA A 81 -9.03 3.42 -0.06
CA ALA A 81 -10.47 3.59 0.12
C ALA A 81 -10.77 4.66 1.16
N GLY A 82 -10.02 4.68 2.26
CA GLY A 82 -10.17 5.70 3.30
C GLY A 82 -9.86 7.10 2.78
N GLN A 83 -8.82 7.24 1.99
CA GLN A 83 -8.49 8.53 1.36
C GLN A 83 -9.60 9.00 0.42
N MET A 84 -10.17 8.09 -0.34
CA MET A 84 -11.27 8.40 -1.25
C MET A 84 -12.51 8.87 -0.49
N GLN A 85 -12.84 8.21 0.62
CA GLN A 85 -13.96 8.62 1.46
C GLN A 85 -13.75 10.01 2.06
N ASN A 86 -12.54 10.30 2.50
CA ASN A 86 -12.21 11.61 3.05
C ASN A 86 -12.35 12.70 1.99
N MET A 87 -11.92 12.43 0.77
CA MET A 87 -12.08 13.38 -0.34
C MET A 87 -13.55 13.63 -0.65
N MET A 88 -14.36 12.58 -0.67
CA MET A 88 -15.81 12.73 -0.91
C MET A 88 -16.50 13.48 0.22
N GLY A 89 -16.08 13.27 1.47
CA GLY A 89 -16.57 13.99 2.62
C GLY A 89 -16.25 15.47 2.55
N ASP A 90 -15.04 15.81 2.13
CA ASP A 90 -14.58 17.19 1.99
C ASP A 90 -15.34 17.93 0.89
N MET A 91 -15.86 17.21 -0.09
CA MET A 91 -16.66 17.81 -1.16
C MET A 91 -18.12 18.05 -0.75
N GLY A 92 -18.49 17.76 0.50
CA GLY A 92 -19.82 18.02 1.03
C GLY A 92 -20.90 17.09 0.51
N LEU A 93 -20.53 15.93 0.00
CA LEU A 93 -21.51 14.96 -0.48
C LEU A 93 -22.23 14.30 0.71
N PRO A 94 -23.56 14.04 0.58
CA PRO A 94 -24.29 13.38 1.65
C PRO A 94 -23.76 11.96 1.86
N ARG A 95 -23.68 11.57 3.12
CA ARG A 95 -23.23 10.23 3.50
C ARG A 95 -24.39 9.26 3.60
#